data_608d08e3e7af495c79c5964d5bba725a
#
_entry.id   608d08e3e7af495c79c5964d5bba725a
#
_cell.length_a   1.000
_cell.length_b   1.000
_cell.length_c   1.000
_cell.angle_alpha   90.00
_cell.angle_beta   90.00
_cell.angle_gamma   90.00
#
_symmetry.space_group_name_H-M   'P 1'
#
loop_
_entity.id
_entity.type
_entity.pdbx_description
1 polymer ?
#
loop_
_entity_poly.entity_id
_entity_poly.type
_entity_poly.pdbx_seq_one_letter_code
_entity_poly.pdbx_strand_id
1 'polypeptide(L)'
;MNETKKSALPKVSLIMPFFNNKELVGKMIDSILANTFEDWELLAIDDGSSVETLAYLSHYTADSRVKIIKRETTPKGAQTCRNLGMDHAQGQYWMFVDSDDYLTPACIGTRVEWIEKRQDLDFMVFPSAVYINDVFEPHAPENIYGYEVHQDDLRGFARRELPFIVWSNIYRADAIRKARLTWDNRLLSLQDADFNVQAIMAGLRYDYAHVAPDYGYRIFHNTGSISNKISNPEHFRSNLYASAKFFTTYQEHFGHCYDKYIFEGVLRLYNKVFTNGINRQQAKDMIDMVKQHSRYYGTILAWQVKATMLLEHMLPKKVARQLPMVPYLLSLEKRKKTICKKIKPLA
;
A
#
# COMPACT_ATOMS: atom_id res chain seq x y z
N MET A 1 -47.98 3.74 15.88
CA MET A 1 -47.36 4.03 14.56
C MET A 1 -45.86 4.02 14.79
N ASN A 2 -45.20 2.88 14.47
CA ASN A 2 -43.75 2.80 14.50
C ASN A 2 -43.21 3.45 13.25
N GLU A 3 -42.69 4.66 13.37
CA GLU A 3 -41.82 5.22 12.34
C GLU A 3 -40.60 4.31 12.25
N THR A 4 -40.53 3.54 11.18
CA THR A 4 -39.29 2.86 10.77
C THR A 4 -38.25 3.96 10.58
N LYS A 5 -37.35 4.13 11.56
CA LYS A 5 -36.12 4.91 11.39
C LYS A 5 -35.45 4.40 10.13
N LYS A 6 -35.57 5.14 9.02
CA LYS A 6 -34.72 4.96 7.84
C LYS A 6 -33.30 5.03 8.37
N SER A 7 -32.59 3.90 8.39
CA SER A 7 -31.21 3.88 8.89
C SER A 7 -30.45 4.92 8.08
N ALA A 8 -29.95 5.94 8.72
CA ALA A 8 -29.06 6.91 8.08
C ALA A 8 -27.88 6.12 7.50
N LEU A 9 -27.45 6.49 6.29
CA LEU A 9 -26.28 5.85 5.68
C LEU A 9 -25.07 6.08 6.60
N PRO A 10 -24.17 5.09 6.73
CA PRO A 10 -23.01 5.23 7.60
C PRO A 10 -22.11 6.38 7.14
N LYS A 11 -21.43 7.01 8.07
CA LYS A 11 -20.49 8.08 7.78
C LYS A 11 -19.22 7.55 7.11
N VAL A 12 -18.70 6.41 7.59
CA VAL A 12 -17.48 5.78 7.10
C VAL A 12 -17.73 4.34 6.70
N SER A 13 -17.27 3.94 5.51
CA SER A 13 -17.11 2.53 5.13
C SER A 13 -15.65 2.13 5.25
N LEU A 14 -15.37 1.14 6.11
CA LEU A 14 -14.09 0.46 6.16
C LEU A 14 -14.14 -0.73 5.19
N ILE A 15 -13.21 -0.80 4.25
CA ILE A 15 -13.13 -1.84 3.22
C ILE A 15 -11.92 -2.71 3.52
N MET A 16 -12.16 -3.95 3.94
CA MET A 16 -11.16 -4.87 4.45
C MET A 16 -11.16 -6.19 3.66
N PRO A 17 -10.23 -6.42 2.74
CA PRO A 17 -10.03 -7.74 2.15
C PRO A 17 -9.42 -8.69 3.17
N PHE A 18 -9.85 -9.95 3.19
CA PHE A 18 -9.21 -10.98 4.02
C PHE A 18 -9.17 -12.34 3.33
N PHE A 19 -8.20 -13.14 3.70
CA PHE A 19 -8.07 -14.54 3.27
C PHE A 19 -7.49 -15.39 4.40
N ASN A 20 -8.29 -16.32 4.95
CA ASN A 20 -7.90 -17.15 6.08
C ASN A 20 -7.41 -16.31 7.28
N ASN A 21 -6.51 -16.85 8.09
CA ASN A 21 -5.86 -16.15 9.21
C ASN A 21 -6.85 -15.56 10.23
N LYS A 22 -7.82 -16.36 10.62
CA LYS A 22 -8.98 -15.98 11.45
C LYS A 22 -8.61 -15.17 12.71
N GLU A 23 -7.47 -15.50 13.35
CA GLU A 23 -7.03 -14.82 14.57
C GLU A 23 -6.63 -13.36 14.33
N LEU A 24 -5.89 -13.10 13.23
CA LEU A 24 -5.51 -11.72 12.90
C LEU A 24 -6.71 -10.90 12.39
N VAL A 25 -7.54 -11.52 11.55
CA VAL A 25 -8.80 -10.89 11.09
C VAL A 25 -9.69 -10.54 12.29
N GLY A 26 -9.83 -11.45 13.25
CA GLY A 26 -10.57 -11.21 14.49
C GLY A 26 -10.00 -10.02 15.28
N LYS A 27 -8.68 -9.99 15.52
CA LYS A 27 -8.02 -8.88 16.22
C LYS A 27 -8.23 -7.54 15.51
N MET A 28 -8.21 -7.52 14.18
CA MET A 28 -8.50 -6.30 13.42
C MET A 28 -9.95 -5.86 13.59
N ILE A 29 -10.92 -6.78 13.48
CA ILE A 29 -12.34 -6.47 13.73
C ILE A 29 -12.54 -5.98 15.15
N ASP A 30 -11.93 -6.62 16.16
CA ASP A 30 -12.00 -6.19 17.57
C ASP A 30 -11.49 -4.74 17.73
N SER A 31 -10.40 -4.36 17.05
CA SER A 31 -9.87 -3.00 17.10
C SER A 31 -10.80 -1.97 16.45
N ILE A 32 -11.55 -2.36 15.41
CA ILE A 32 -12.57 -1.53 14.76
C ILE A 32 -13.78 -1.37 15.70
N LEU A 33 -14.23 -2.45 16.31
CA LEU A 33 -15.35 -2.43 17.27
C LEU A 33 -15.04 -1.60 18.52
N ALA A 34 -13.77 -1.54 18.93
CA ALA A 34 -13.29 -0.72 20.04
C ALA A 34 -13.18 0.78 19.71
N ASN A 35 -13.49 1.20 18.47
CA ASN A 35 -13.44 2.60 18.10
C ASN A 35 -14.52 3.42 18.80
N THR A 36 -14.15 4.61 19.28
CA THR A 36 -15.07 5.53 19.97
C THR A 36 -16.05 6.24 19.04
N PHE A 37 -15.75 6.26 17.74
CA PHE A 37 -16.67 6.76 16.71
C PHE A 37 -17.56 5.61 16.25
N GLU A 38 -18.88 5.78 16.28
CA GLU A 38 -19.84 4.67 16.09
C GLU A 38 -20.50 4.63 14.71
N ASP A 39 -20.46 5.73 13.94
CA ASP A 39 -21.15 5.87 12.66
C ASP A 39 -20.30 5.33 11.49
N TRP A 40 -20.12 4.02 11.47
CA TRP A 40 -19.36 3.32 10.44
C TRP A 40 -19.99 1.98 10.06
N GLU A 41 -19.59 1.46 8.91
CA GLU A 41 -19.77 0.06 8.50
C GLU A 41 -18.43 -0.58 8.19
N LEU A 42 -18.28 -1.85 8.47
CA LEU A 42 -17.17 -2.68 8.03
C LEU A 42 -17.64 -3.64 6.93
N LEU A 43 -17.01 -3.54 5.78
CA LEU A 43 -17.15 -4.45 4.66
C LEU A 43 -15.93 -5.38 4.64
N ALA A 44 -16.04 -6.51 5.33
CA ALA A 44 -15.02 -7.56 5.34
C ALA A 44 -15.24 -8.47 4.13
N ILE A 45 -14.36 -8.35 3.13
CA ILE A 45 -14.50 -9.06 1.85
C ILE A 45 -13.64 -10.32 1.86
N ASP A 46 -14.30 -11.47 1.87
CA ASP A 46 -13.65 -12.79 1.86
C ASP A 46 -13.12 -13.16 0.48
N ASP A 47 -11.82 -13.39 0.39
CA ASP A 47 -11.11 -13.82 -0.84
C ASP A 47 -11.12 -15.35 -1.06
N GLY A 48 -12.10 -16.05 -0.50
CA GLY A 48 -12.26 -17.50 -0.61
C GLY A 48 -11.55 -18.25 0.52
N SER A 49 -11.79 -17.85 1.74
CA SER A 49 -11.29 -18.51 2.97
C SER A 49 -11.93 -19.87 3.20
N SER A 50 -11.34 -20.64 4.12
CA SER A 50 -11.88 -21.92 4.58
C SER A 50 -13.19 -21.75 5.33
N VAL A 51 -14.02 -22.81 5.33
CA VAL A 51 -15.28 -22.86 6.09
C VAL A 51 -15.03 -22.61 7.59
N GLU A 52 -13.91 -23.12 8.13
CA GLU A 52 -13.52 -22.91 9.51
C GLU A 52 -13.27 -21.42 9.82
N THR A 53 -12.59 -20.70 8.92
CA THR A 53 -12.35 -19.27 9.07
C THR A 53 -13.67 -18.49 9.07
N LEU A 54 -14.56 -18.78 8.12
CA LEU A 54 -15.85 -18.11 8.03
C LEU A 54 -16.75 -18.42 9.24
N ALA A 55 -16.76 -19.68 9.71
CA ALA A 55 -17.48 -20.06 10.92
C ALA A 55 -16.97 -19.32 12.16
N TYR A 56 -15.63 -19.20 12.30
CA TYR A 56 -15.03 -18.41 13.39
C TYR A 56 -15.45 -16.94 13.33
N LEU A 57 -15.43 -16.33 12.15
CA LEU A 57 -15.73 -14.90 11.99
C LEU A 57 -17.24 -14.58 12.02
N SER A 58 -18.11 -15.58 11.89
CA SER A 58 -19.56 -15.37 11.78
C SER A 58 -20.17 -14.67 12.99
N HIS A 59 -19.61 -14.83 14.21
CA HIS A 59 -20.12 -14.17 15.39
C HIS A 59 -20.02 -12.64 15.35
N TYR A 60 -19.08 -12.08 14.58
CA TYR A 60 -18.96 -10.63 14.42
C TYR A 60 -20.15 -10.01 13.69
N THR A 61 -20.88 -10.78 12.88
CA THR A 61 -22.08 -10.29 12.19
C THR A 61 -23.29 -10.07 13.11
N ALA A 62 -23.16 -10.38 14.40
CA ALA A 62 -24.13 -9.98 15.42
C ALA A 62 -24.17 -8.44 15.58
N ASP A 63 -23.07 -7.74 15.32
CA ASP A 63 -23.07 -6.29 15.13
C ASP A 63 -23.50 -5.96 13.70
N SER A 64 -24.62 -5.27 13.55
CA SER A 64 -25.20 -4.94 12.24
C SER A 64 -24.31 -4.05 11.36
N ARG A 65 -23.29 -3.43 11.93
CA ARG A 65 -22.30 -2.62 11.20
C ARG A 65 -21.25 -3.49 10.50
N VAL A 66 -21.09 -4.76 10.91
CA VAL A 66 -20.10 -5.70 10.33
C VAL A 66 -20.77 -6.57 9.29
N LYS A 67 -20.29 -6.50 8.06
CA LYS A 67 -20.77 -7.31 6.93
C LYS A 67 -19.62 -8.15 6.38
N ILE A 68 -19.82 -9.47 6.34
CA ILE A 68 -18.88 -10.40 5.68
C ILE A 68 -19.44 -10.70 4.30
N ILE A 69 -18.73 -10.32 3.26
CA ILE A 69 -19.15 -10.45 1.86
C ILE A 69 -18.16 -11.37 1.14
N LYS A 70 -18.67 -12.43 0.53
CA LYS A 70 -17.86 -13.36 -0.23
C LYS A 70 -17.58 -12.83 -1.64
N ARG A 71 -16.32 -12.85 -2.06
CA ARG A 71 -15.93 -12.57 -3.43
C ARG A 71 -16.28 -13.78 -4.32
N GLU A 72 -17.08 -13.55 -5.32
CA GLU A 72 -17.41 -14.56 -6.34
C GLU A 72 -16.73 -14.28 -7.68
N THR A 73 -16.24 -13.05 -7.87
CA THR A 73 -15.60 -12.59 -9.12
C THR A 73 -14.12 -12.98 -9.17
N THR A 74 -13.57 -13.05 -10.39
CA THR A 74 -12.13 -13.29 -10.65
C THR A 74 -11.46 -12.01 -11.14
N PRO A 75 -10.12 -11.91 -11.01
CA PRO A 75 -9.20 -12.85 -10.36
C PRO A 75 -9.29 -12.80 -8.82
N LYS A 76 -8.74 -13.82 -8.16
CA LYS A 76 -8.49 -13.80 -6.71
C LYS A 76 -7.49 -12.71 -6.35
N GLY A 77 -7.70 -12.03 -5.20
CA GLY A 77 -6.76 -11.04 -4.68
C GLY A 77 -7.42 -9.88 -3.97
N ALA A 78 -6.65 -9.21 -3.11
CA ALA A 78 -7.10 -8.08 -2.31
C ALA A 78 -7.67 -6.92 -3.15
N GLN A 79 -7.15 -6.72 -4.36
CA GLN A 79 -7.59 -5.67 -5.30
C GLN A 79 -9.03 -5.90 -5.75
N THR A 80 -9.34 -7.15 -6.13
CA THR A 80 -10.71 -7.53 -6.52
C THR A 80 -11.66 -7.39 -5.34
N CYS A 81 -11.21 -7.78 -4.14
CA CYS A 81 -11.99 -7.59 -2.91
C CYS A 81 -12.21 -6.10 -2.59
N ARG A 82 -11.18 -5.25 -2.74
CA ARG A 82 -11.35 -3.81 -2.51
C ARG A 82 -12.31 -3.19 -3.53
N ASN A 83 -12.26 -3.57 -4.80
CA ASN A 83 -13.24 -3.12 -5.80
C ASN A 83 -14.67 -3.55 -5.41
N LEU A 84 -14.86 -4.82 -5.04
CA LEU A 84 -16.16 -5.29 -4.57
C LEU A 84 -16.65 -4.54 -3.33
N GLY A 85 -15.74 -4.26 -2.39
CA GLY A 85 -16.05 -3.44 -1.23
C GLY A 85 -16.47 -2.02 -1.60
N MET A 86 -15.82 -1.39 -2.58
CA MET A 86 -16.19 -0.06 -3.10
C MET A 86 -17.61 -0.06 -3.71
N ASP A 87 -18.01 -1.14 -4.40
CA ASP A 87 -19.34 -1.29 -4.98
C ASP A 87 -20.43 -1.40 -3.91
N HIS A 88 -20.11 -1.97 -2.75
CA HIS A 88 -21.03 -2.13 -1.62
C HIS A 88 -21.01 -0.98 -0.60
N ALA A 89 -19.97 -0.13 -0.62
CA ALA A 89 -19.76 0.91 0.36
C ALA A 89 -20.80 2.03 0.27
N GLN A 90 -21.47 2.32 1.39
CA GLN A 90 -22.51 3.32 1.53
C GLN A 90 -22.06 4.60 2.24
N GLY A 91 -20.89 4.56 2.89
CA GLY A 91 -20.34 5.67 3.64
C GLY A 91 -19.96 6.88 2.79
N GLN A 92 -20.08 8.05 3.42
CA GLN A 92 -19.60 9.30 2.84
C GLN A 92 -18.09 9.30 2.65
N TYR A 93 -17.38 8.64 3.56
CA TYR A 93 -15.93 8.47 3.54
C TYR A 93 -15.56 7.00 3.42
N TRP A 94 -14.45 6.73 2.74
CA TRP A 94 -13.88 5.37 2.63
C TRP A 94 -12.52 5.29 3.28
N MET A 95 -12.29 4.22 4.02
CA MET A 95 -11.00 3.82 4.54
C MET A 95 -10.71 2.38 4.05
N PHE A 96 -9.57 2.18 3.40
CA PHE A 96 -9.08 0.83 3.09
C PHE A 96 -8.20 0.38 4.25
N VAL A 97 -8.43 -0.84 4.74
CA VAL A 97 -7.69 -1.38 5.87
C VAL A 97 -7.24 -2.81 5.57
N ASP A 98 -6.10 -3.23 6.12
CA ASP A 98 -5.62 -4.59 5.97
C ASP A 98 -6.07 -5.44 7.17
N SER A 99 -6.36 -6.72 6.92
CA SER A 99 -7.01 -7.60 7.90
C SER A 99 -6.09 -8.13 9.00
N ASP A 100 -4.81 -7.80 8.93
CA ASP A 100 -3.79 -8.21 9.89
C ASP A 100 -3.18 -7.04 10.69
N ASP A 101 -3.77 -5.85 10.57
CA ASP A 101 -3.33 -4.62 11.20
C ASP A 101 -4.11 -4.26 12.47
N TYR A 102 -4.02 -3.00 12.91
CA TYR A 102 -4.64 -2.50 14.14
C TYR A 102 -5.06 -1.02 13.99
N LEU A 103 -6.24 -0.68 14.50
CA LEU A 103 -6.70 0.70 14.66
C LEU A 103 -6.65 1.12 16.13
N THR A 104 -6.15 2.32 16.40
CA THR A 104 -6.34 2.91 17.74
C THR A 104 -7.81 3.28 17.98
N PRO A 105 -8.28 3.33 19.23
CA PRO A 105 -9.69 3.62 19.51
C PRO A 105 -10.21 4.96 18.97
N ALA A 106 -9.34 5.92 18.72
CA ALA A 106 -9.71 7.23 18.18
C ALA A 106 -9.58 7.34 16.65
N CYS A 107 -9.03 6.31 15.97
CA CYS A 107 -8.63 6.39 14.57
C CYS A 107 -9.72 6.92 13.64
N ILE A 108 -10.90 6.28 13.64
CA ILE A 108 -11.98 6.65 12.71
C ILE A 108 -12.45 8.07 13.00
N GLY A 109 -12.73 8.40 14.26
CA GLY A 109 -13.22 9.72 14.66
C GLY A 109 -12.25 10.84 14.34
N THR A 110 -10.96 10.66 14.64
CA THR A 110 -9.91 11.63 14.33
C THR A 110 -9.85 11.89 12.81
N ARG A 111 -9.89 10.85 11.99
CA ARG A 111 -9.82 11.00 10.54
C ARG A 111 -11.03 11.72 9.97
N VAL A 112 -12.24 11.41 10.47
CA VAL A 112 -13.47 12.11 10.10
C VAL A 112 -13.39 13.58 10.49
N GLU A 113 -13.01 13.89 11.72
CA GLU A 113 -12.89 15.26 12.20
C GLU A 113 -11.94 16.11 11.34
N TRP A 114 -10.79 15.54 10.96
CA TRP A 114 -9.79 16.25 10.17
C TRP A 114 -10.23 16.49 8.72
N ILE A 115 -10.79 15.49 8.04
CA ILE A 115 -11.25 15.64 6.65
C ILE A 115 -12.47 16.58 6.57
N GLU A 116 -13.31 16.65 7.61
CA GLU A 116 -14.45 17.55 7.65
C GLU A 116 -14.06 19.02 7.80
N LYS A 117 -12.96 19.31 8.47
CA LYS A 117 -12.39 20.66 8.56
C LYS A 117 -11.78 21.14 7.23
N ARG A 118 -11.52 20.24 6.29
CA ARG A 118 -10.85 20.53 5.02
C ARG A 118 -11.76 20.15 3.85
N GLN A 119 -12.82 20.94 3.65
CA GLN A 119 -13.79 20.74 2.55
C GLN A 119 -13.17 20.91 1.16
N ASP A 120 -12.00 21.51 1.07
CA ASP A 120 -11.20 21.68 -0.12
C ASP A 120 -10.46 20.42 -0.56
N LEU A 121 -10.35 19.38 0.30
CA LEU A 121 -9.64 18.16 0.03
C LEU A 121 -10.56 17.00 -0.37
N ASP A 122 -10.04 16.12 -1.23
CA ASP A 122 -10.69 14.90 -1.70
C ASP A 122 -10.26 13.68 -0.87
N PHE A 123 -9.05 13.72 -0.32
CA PHE A 123 -8.59 12.75 0.70
C PHE A 123 -7.56 13.38 1.64
N MET A 124 -7.30 12.71 2.75
CA MET A 124 -6.33 13.16 3.73
C MET A 124 -5.45 11.99 4.19
N VAL A 125 -4.15 12.27 4.37
CA VAL A 125 -3.12 11.28 4.71
C VAL A 125 -2.78 11.41 6.19
N PHE A 126 -2.74 10.29 6.91
CA PHE A 126 -2.44 10.21 8.33
C PHE A 126 -1.16 9.40 8.57
N PRO A 127 -0.35 9.76 9.57
CA PRO A 127 0.80 8.97 9.94
C PRO A 127 0.39 7.61 10.50
N SER A 128 1.20 6.61 10.22
CA SER A 128 1.02 5.26 10.74
C SER A 128 2.14 4.86 11.69
N ALA A 129 1.90 3.84 12.46
CA ALA A 129 2.87 3.25 13.39
C ALA A 129 3.10 1.78 13.09
N VAL A 130 4.19 1.26 13.62
CA VAL A 130 4.47 -0.19 13.59
C VAL A 130 3.65 -0.89 14.67
N TYR A 131 3.12 -2.07 14.34
CA TYR A 131 2.44 -2.96 15.27
C TYR A 131 3.18 -4.30 15.31
N ILE A 132 3.93 -4.52 16.38
CA ILE A 132 4.82 -5.68 16.54
C ILE A 132 4.44 -6.43 17.82
N ASN A 133 4.28 -7.75 17.72
CA ASN A 133 3.93 -8.60 18.88
C ASN A 133 2.72 -8.10 19.67
N ASP A 134 1.71 -7.61 18.95
CA ASP A 134 0.49 -7.01 19.52
C ASP A 134 0.73 -5.73 20.34
N VAL A 135 1.84 -5.04 20.11
CA VAL A 135 2.16 -3.74 20.72
C VAL A 135 2.19 -2.65 19.64
N PHE A 136 1.46 -1.59 19.89
CA PHE A 136 1.45 -0.39 19.07
C PHE A 136 2.68 0.48 19.41
N GLU A 137 3.56 0.69 18.43
CA GLU A 137 4.84 1.37 18.61
C GLU A 137 4.88 2.71 17.86
N PRO A 138 4.30 3.79 18.41
CA PRO A 138 4.17 5.07 17.70
C PRO A 138 5.50 5.77 17.46
N HIS A 139 6.55 5.40 18.16
CA HIS A 139 7.89 6.02 18.08
C HIS A 139 8.94 5.14 17.39
N ALA A 140 8.55 3.98 16.86
CA ALA A 140 9.49 3.10 16.19
C ALA A 140 10.11 3.78 14.96
N PRO A 141 11.43 3.55 14.69
CA PRO A 141 12.11 4.12 13.53
C PRO A 141 11.53 3.71 12.19
N GLU A 142 10.76 2.63 12.16
CA GLU A 142 10.06 2.08 11.00
C GLU A 142 8.81 2.88 10.62
N ASN A 143 8.33 3.77 11.48
CA ASN A 143 7.18 4.64 11.24
C ASN A 143 7.51 5.71 10.20
N ILE A 144 7.42 5.36 8.93
CA ILE A 144 7.83 6.21 7.80
C ILE A 144 6.72 6.53 6.81
N TYR A 145 5.50 6.01 7.03
CA TYR A 145 4.37 6.24 6.12
C TYR A 145 3.44 7.32 6.65
N GLY A 146 2.91 8.14 5.74
CA GLY A 146 1.95 9.18 6.07
C GLY A 146 2.54 10.42 6.73
N TYR A 147 3.86 10.56 6.76
CA TYR A 147 4.53 11.78 7.19
C TYR A 147 4.94 12.60 5.98
N GLU A 148 4.65 13.89 6.00
CA GLU A 148 5.13 14.82 4.97
C GLU A 148 6.66 14.78 4.92
N VAL A 149 7.21 14.28 3.84
CA VAL A 149 8.65 14.10 3.66
C VAL A 149 9.15 14.80 2.42
N HIS A 150 8.29 14.97 1.43
CA HIS A 150 8.62 15.48 0.11
C HIS A 150 7.65 16.56 -0.34
N GLN A 151 8.18 17.47 -1.15
CA GLN A 151 7.37 18.39 -1.94
C GLN A 151 6.75 17.71 -3.18
N ASP A 152 7.12 16.44 -3.45
CA ASP A 152 6.70 15.70 -4.64
C ASP A 152 6.55 14.20 -4.31
N ASP A 153 5.33 13.82 -3.91
CA ASP A 153 5.00 12.44 -3.59
C ASP A 153 5.00 11.53 -4.82
N LEU A 154 4.65 12.05 -6.00
CA LEU A 154 4.75 11.30 -7.26
C LEU A 154 6.19 10.83 -7.50
N ARG A 155 7.17 11.67 -7.21
CA ARG A 155 8.59 11.28 -7.23
C ARG A 155 8.90 10.17 -6.23
N GLY A 156 8.32 10.24 -5.03
CA GLY A 156 8.46 9.19 -4.02
C GLY A 156 7.87 7.86 -4.50
N PHE A 157 6.67 7.87 -5.07
CA PHE A 157 6.04 6.68 -5.65
C PHE A 157 6.85 6.13 -6.83
N ALA A 158 7.27 6.97 -7.77
CA ALA A 158 8.12 6.58 -8.91
C ALA A 158 9.38 5.83 -8.45
N ARG A 159 10.00 6.29 -7.36
CA ARG A 159 11.17 5.67 -6.72
C ARG A 159 10.85 4.47 -5.85
N ARG A 160 9.59 4.05 -5.76
CA ARG A 160 9.10 2.99 -4.85
C ARG A 160 9.40 3.27 -3.38
N GLU A 161 9.33 4.53 -2.98
CA GLU A 161 9.58 4.95 -1.61
C GLU A 161 8.33 4.96 -0.74
N LEU A 162 7.17 4.88 -1.36
CA LEU A 162 5.85 4.82 -0.72
C LEU A 162 5.69 5.93 0.33
N PRO A 163 5.49 7.20 -0.09
CA PRO A 163 5.31 8.32 0.83
C PRO A 163 4.19 8.07 1.84
N PHE A 164 3.12 7.45 1.37
CA PHE A 164 2.00 6.95 2.16
C PHE A 164 1.39 5.71 1.50
N ILE A 165 0.56 5.00 2.25
CA ILE A 165 -0.14 3.79 1.82
C ILE A 165 -1.64 4.03 1.97
N VAL A 166 -2.48 3.26 1.27
CA VAL A 166 -3.94 3.48 1.26
C VAL A 166 -4.59 3.41 2.64
N TRP A 167 -4.10 2.58 3.53
CA TRP A 167 -4.60 2.51 4.91
C TRP A 167 -4.18 3.73 5.77
N SER A 168 -3.23 4.56 5.31
CA SER A 168 -2.96 5.87 5.92
C SER A 168 -4.04 6.90 5.60
N ASN A 169 -4.97 6.63 4.67
CA ASN A 169 -5.83 7.65 4.10
C ASN A 169 -7.28 7.51 4.54
N ILE A 170 -7.99 8.64 4.54
CA ILE A 170 -9.44 8.72 4.46
C ILE A 170 -9.83 9.46 3.18
N TYR A 171 -10.74 8.90 2.40
CA TYR A 171 -11.16 9.44 1.10
C TYR A 171 -12.61 9.86 1.13
N ARG A 172 -12.95 10.96 0.43
CA ARG A 172 -14.35 11.24 0.07
C ARG A 172 -14.80 10.23 -0.98
N ALA A 173 -15.84 9.47 -0.67
CA ALA A 173 -16.37 8.44 -1.57
C ALA A 173 -16.72 9.00 -2.96
N ASP A 174 -17.35 10.18 -2.99
CA ASP A 174 -17.75 10.83 -4.22
C ASP A 174 -16.56 11.26 -5.09
N ALA A 175 -15.44 11.66 -4.48
CA ALA A 175 -14.23 11.99 -5.23
C ALA A 175 -13.67 10.74 -5.95
N ILE A 176 -13.61 9.61 -5.25
CA ILE A 176 -13.18 8.32 -5.85
C ILE A 176 -14.12 7.89 -6.98
N ARG A 177 -15.46 7.96 -6.75
CA ARG A 177 -16.47 7.60 -7.75
C ARG A 177 -16.39 8.52 -8.98
N LYS A 178 -16.29 9.84 -8.77
CA LYS A 178 -16.19 10.84 -9.84
C LYS A 178 -14.93 10.65 -10.68
N ALA A 179 -13.81 10.35 -10.05
CA ALA A 179 -12.55 10.06 -10.72
C ALA A 179 -12.50 8.64 -11.34
N ARG A 180 -13.52 7.80 -11.08
CA ARG A 180 -13.60 6.41 -11.55
C ARG A 180 -12.38 5.58 -11.17
N LEU A 181 -11.83 5.83 -9.99
CA LEU A 181 -10.67 5.09 -9.51
C LEU A 181 -11.05 3.63 -9.21
N THR A 182 -10.18 2.72 -9.64
CA THR A 182 -10.33 1.29 -9.38
C THR A 182 -8.98 0.67 -9.06
N TRP A 183 -8.99 -0.40 -8.31
CA TRP A 183 -7.82 -1.21 -8.05
C TRP A 183 -7.51 -2.07 -9.27
N ASP A 184 -6.28 -1.98 -9.77
CA ASP A 184 -5.82 -2.83 -10.88
C ASP A 184 -5.60 -4.27 -10.39
N ASN A 185 -6.52 -5.17 -10.72
CA ASN A 185 -6.51 -6.55 -10.26
C ASN A 185 -5.42 -7.44 -10.90
N ARG A 186 -4.63 -6.90 -11.82
CA ARG A 186 -3.40 -7.54 -12.34
C ARG A 186 -2.19 -7.34 -11.43
N LEU A 187 -2.29 -6.42 -10.46
CA LEU A 187 -1.21 -6.09 -9.54
C LEU A 187 -1.27 -6.98 -8.30
N LEU A 188 -0.25 -7.81 -8.09
CA LEU A 188 -0.03 -8.56 -6.84
C LEU A 188 0.91 -7.80 -5.87
N SER A 189 1.59 -6.77 -6.37
CA SER A 189 2.51 -5.93 -5.61
C SER A 189 2.39 -4.49 -6.09
N LEU A 190 2.70 -3.51 -5.24
CA LEU A 190 2.58 -2.07 -5.51
C LEU A 190 1.16 -1.59 -5.85
N GLN A 191 0.15 -2.37 -5.49
CA GLN A 191 -1.25 -2.02 -5.68
C GLN A 191 -1.62 -0.71 -4.99
N ASP A 192 -1.11 -0.50 -3.77
CA ASP A 192 -1.33 0.71 -2.97
C ASP A 192 -0.69 1.94 -3.63
N ALA A 193 0.55 1.78 -4.12
CA ALA A 193 1.24 2.83 -4.85
C ALA A 193 0.51 3.20 -6.15
N ASP A 194 0.04 2.19 -6.88
CA ASP A 194 -0.73 2.39 -8.12
C ASP A 194 -2.02 3.17 -7.86
N PHE A 195 -2.80 2.77 -6.85
CA PHE A 195 -4.06 3.45 -6.49
C PHE A 195 -3.82 4.92 -6.09
N ASN A 196 -2.82 5.17 -5.24
CA ASN A 196 -2.48 6.53 -4.82
C ASN A 196 -1.95 7.39 -5.98
N VAL A 197 -1.12 6.83 -6.85
CA VAL A 197 -0.65 7.52 -8.07
C VAL A 197 -1.82 7.87 -8.98
N GLN A 198 -2.75 6.94 -9.21
CA GLN A 198 -3.97 7.22 -9.99
C GLN A 198 -4.80 8.34 -9.35
N ALA A 199 -4.96 8.34 -8.01
CA ALA A 199 -5.70 9.39 -7.31
C ALA A 199 -5.07 10.77 -7.52
N ILE A 200 -3.74 10.88 -7.35
CA ILE A 200 -3.01 12.14 -7.55
C ILE A 200 -3.09 12.60 -9.02
N MET A 201 -2.91 11.69 -9.98
CA MET A 201 -2.97 12.02 -11.41
C MET A 201 -4.36 12.35 -11.91
N ALA A 202 -5.41 11.82 -11.27
CA ALA A 202 -6.79 12.24 -11.51
C ALA A 202 -7.10 13.63 -10.93
N GLY A 203 -6.13 14.30 -10.29
CA GLY A 203 -6.26 15.64 -9.73
C GLY A 203 -6.95 15.68 -8.38
N LEU A 204 -7.05 14.56 -7.65
CA LEU A 204 -7.58 14.57 -6.27
C LEU A 204 -6.65 15.38 -5.38
N ARG A 205 -7.26 16.33 -4.66
CA ARG A 205 -6.55 17.21 -3.72
C ARG A 205 -6.40 16.55 -2.38
N TYR A 206 -5.20 16.60 -1.83
CA TYR A 206 -4.91 15.99 -0.53
C TYR A 206 -3.91 16.81 0.29
N ASP A 207 -3.85 16.50 1.56
CA ASP A 207 -2.90 17.06 2.51
C ASP A 207 -2.59 16.05 3.61
N TYR A 208 -1.54 16.30 4.37
CA TYR A 208 -1.12 15.47 5.49
C TYR A 208 -1.69 15.99 6.80
N ALA A 209 -2.21 15.08 7.62
CA ALA A 209 -2.60 15.40 8.98
C ALA A 209 -1.38 15.39 9.91
N HIS A 210 -1.16 16.48 10.62
CA HIS A 210 -0.08 16.59 11.60
C HIS A 210 -0.58 16.13 12.99
N VAL A 211 -0.84 14.83 13.11
CA VAL A 211 -1.35 14.18 14.32
C VAL A 211 -0.48 12.99 14.72
N ALA A 212 -0.77 12.43 15.89
CA ALA A 212 -0.22 11.15 16.30
C ALA A 212 -0.60 10.03 15.34
N PRO A 213 0.25 9.00 15.14
CA PRO A 213 -0.14 7.80 14.43
C PRO A 213 -1.39 7.16 15.04
N ASP A 214 -2.34 6.79 14.19
CA ASP A 214 -3.63 6.23 14.58
C ASP A 214 -3.88 4.82 14.02
N TYR A 215 -3.00 4.36 13.12
CA TYR A 215 -3.05 3.07 12.44
C TYR A 215 -1.75 2.30 12.67
N GLY A 216 -1.86 1.07 13.13
CA GLY A 216 -0.74 0.18 13.38
C GLY A 216 -0.60 -0.88 12.28
N TYR A 217 0.37 -0.73 11.37
CA TYR A 217 0.66 -1.77 10.38
C TYR A 217 1.56 -2.85 10.97
N ARG A 218 1.18 -4.12 10.74
CA ARG A 218 1.88 -5.26 11.30
C ARG A 218 3.13 -5.60 10.52
N ILE A 219 4.24 -5.76 11.22
CA ILE A 219 5.49 -6.30 10.64
C ILE A 219 5.62 -7.77 11.02
N PHE A 220 5.72 -8.62 10.00
CA PHE A 220 6.06 -10.03 10.18
C PHE A 220 7.57 -10.21 10.02
N HIS A 221 8.25 -10.59 11.09
CA HIS A 221 9.68 -10.92 11.04
C HIS A 221 9.97 -12.23 10.27
N ASN A 222 8.96 -13.05 9.98
CA ASN A 222 9.05 -14.32 9.29
C ASN A 222 8.43 -14.25 7.87
N THR A 223 8.87 -15.14 7.02
CA THR A 223 8.77 -15.28 5.57
C THR A 223 7.37 -15.20 4.91
N GLY A 224 6.30 -14.92 5.63
CA GLY A 224 4.92 -14.94 5.11
C GLY A 224 4.47 -13.67 4.35
N SER A 225 5.17 -12.56 4.49
CA SER A 225 4.77 -11.29 3.86
C SER A 225 4.83 -11.37 2.33
N ILE A 226 3.82 -10.83 1.66
CA ILE A 226 3.74 -10.68 0.19
C ILE A 226 4.99 -9.96 -0.34
N SER A 227 5.52 -9.00 0.40
CA SER A 227 6.72 -8.25 0.01
C SER A 227 7.99 -9.12 -0.10
N ASN A 228 8.01 -10.31 0.53
CA ASN A 228 9.13 -11.26 0.47
C ASN A 228 8.96 -12.30 -0.65
N LYS A 229 7.80 -12.37 -1.30
CA LYS A 229 7.51 -13.35 -2.38
C LYS A 229 8.05 -12.93 -3.76
N ILE A 230 8.95 -11.97 -3.82
CA ILE A 230 9.44 -11.40 -5.09
C ILE A 230 10.17 -12.43 -5.96
N SER A 231 10.69 -13.50 -5.37
CA SER A 231 11.30 -14.64 -6.10
C SER A 231 10.27 -15.51 -6.82
N ASN A 232 8.98 -15.40 -6.46
CA ASN A 232 7.91 -16.08 -7.17
C ASN A 232 7.73 -15.45 -8.57
N PRO A 233 7.67 -16.24 -9.65
CA PRO A 233 7.53 -15.73 -11.02
C PRO A 233 6.31 -14.82 -11.24
N GLU A 234 5.20 -15.07 -10.56
CA GLU A 234 3.98 -14.24 -10.66
C GLU A 234 4.19 -12.88 -10.04
N HIS A 235 4.73 -12.81 -8.83
CA HIS A 235 5.06 -11.56 -8.15
C HIS A 235 6.13 -10.77 -8.91
N PHE A 236 7.11 -11.47 -9.51
CA PHE A 236 8.09 -10.81 -10.37
C PHE A 236 7.43 -10.17 -11.59
N ARG A 237 6.60 -10.92 -12.35
CA ARG A 237 5.86 -10.38 -13.50
C ARG A 237 4.96 -9.22 -13.11
N SER A 238 4.26 -9.31 -11.97
CA SER A 238 3.44 -8.22 -11.46
C SER A 238 4.28 -6.96 -11.17
N ASN A 239 5.47 -7.11 -10.61
CA ASN A 239 6.38 -5.98 -10.38
C ASN A 239 6.92 -5.36 -11.69
N LEU A 240 7.16 -6.16 -12.72
CA LEU A 240 7.51 -5.66 -14.06
C LEU A 240 6.35 -4.88 -14.66
N TYR A 241 5.15 -5.46 -14.60
CA TYR A 241 3.93 -4.80 -15.06
C TYR A 241 3.70 -3.47 -14.34
N ALA A 242 3.82 -3.41 -13.01
CA ALA A 242 3.72 -2.18 -12.25
C ALA A 242 4.74 -1.12 -12.69
N SER A 243 5.99 -1.54 -12.97
CA SER A 243 7.03 -0.62 -13.45
C SER A 243 6.72 -0.08 -14.84
N ALA A 244 6.28 -0.94 -15.77
CA ALA A 244 5.86 -0.56 -17.10
C ALA A 244 4.67 0.41 -17.05
N LYS A 245 3.67 0.11 -16.24
CA LYS A 245 2.51 0.97 -16.00
C LYS A 245 2.92 2.34 -15.46
N PHE A 246 3.86 2.41 -14.53
CA PHE A 246 4.37 3.69 -14.02
C PHE A 246 5.05 4.48 -15.13
N PHE A 247 5.93 3.87 -15.95
CA PHE A 247 6.51 4.57 -17.10
C PHE A 247 5.41 5.13 -18.00
N THR A 248 4.45 4.32 -18.43
CA THR A 248 3.35 4.75 -19.31
C THR A 248 2.58 5.90 -18.68
N THR A 249 2.06 5.71 -17.46
CA THR A 249 1.21 6.70 -16.79
C THR A 249 1.94 8.04 -16.56
N TYR A 250 3.20 7.98 -16.10
CA TYR A 250 3.96 9.22 -15.88
C TYR A 250 4.35 9.90 -17.19
N GLN A 251 4.71 9.13 -18.22
CA GLN A 251 5.05 9.70 -19.53
C GLN A 251 3.85 10.35 -20.22
N GLU A 252 2.64 9.79 -20.07
CA GLU A 252 1.41 10.39 -20.58
C GLU A 252 1.11 11.75 -19.94
N HIS A 253 1.41 11.92 -18.63
CA HIS A 253 1.12 13.15 -17.90
C HIS A 253 2.27 14.18 -17.94
N PHE A 254 3.52 13.72 -17.92
CA PHE A 254 4.69 14.57 -17.68
C PHE A 254 5.81 14.39 -18.71
N GLY A 255 5.57 13.65 -19.80
CA GLY A 255 6.65 13.25 -20.71
C GLY A 255 7.73 12.45 -19.98
N HIS A 256 8.98 12.69 -20.31
CA HIS A 256 10.12 11.92 -19.75
C HIS A 256 10.68 12.47 -18.42
N CYS A 257 10.03 13.44 -17.80
CA CYS A 257 10.54 14.12 -16.60
C CYS A 257 10.75 13.19 -15.39
N TYR A 258 9.96 12.13 -15.29
CA TYR A 258 10.03 11.17 -14.19
C TYR A 258 10.80 9.88 -14.51
N ASP A 259 11.24 9.66 -15.73
CA ASP A 259 11.92 8.42 -16.17
C ASP A 259 13.09 8.04 -15.25
N LYS A 260 13.89 9.02 -14.84
CA LYS A 260 14.99 8.80 -13.89
C LYS A 260 14.51 8.18 -12.58
N TYR A 261 13.43 8.69 -12.02
CA TYR A 261 12.93 8.26 -10.72
C TYR A 261 12.27 6.89 -10.80
N ILE A 262 11.54 6.61 -11.89
CA ILE A 262 10.99 5.27 -12.14
C ILE A 262 12.13 4.27 -12.33
N PHE A 263 13.17 4.65 -13.06
CA PHE A 263 14.37 3.82 -13.22
C PHE A 263 15.06 3.53 -11.87
N GLU A 264 15.19 4.52 -10.99
CA GLU A 264 15.68 4.29 -9.61
C GLU A 264 14.80 3.29 -8.86
N GLY A 265 13.48 3.32 -9.06
CA GLY A 265 12.54 2.32 -8.54
C GLY A 265 12.75 0.92 -9.13
N VAL A 266 13.06 0.83 -10.42
CA VAL A 266 13.43 -0.44 -11.08
C VAL A 266 14.75 -0.97 -10.54
N LEU A 267 15.73 -0.12 -10.26
CA LEU A 267 16.99 -0.55 -9.63
C LEU A 267 16.76 -1.13 -8.23
N ARG A 268 15.80 -0.61 -7.47
CA ARG A 268 15.40 -1.25 -6.20
C ARG A 268 14.84 -2.65 -6.41
N LEU A 269 13.97 -2.80 -7.39
CA LEU A 269 13.43 -4.11 -7.76
C LEU A 269 14.56 -5.05 -8.16
N TYR A 270 15.45 -4.59 -9.04
CA TYR A 270 16.62 -5.36 -9.49
C TYR A 270 17.45 -5.85 -8.31
N ASN A 271 17.82 -4.95 -7.39
CA ASN A 271 18.59 -5.33 -6.21
C ASN A 271 17.88 -6.39 -5.35
N LYS A 272 16.59 -6.21 -5.10
CA LYS A 272 15.79 -7.15 -4.30
C LYS A 272 15.70 -8.53 -4.97
N VAL A 273 15.49 -8.59 -6.29
CA VAL A 273 15.44 -9.84 -7.05
C VAL A 273 16.84 -10.48 -7.14
N PHE A 274 17.87 -9.65 -7.35
CA PHE A 274 19.25 -10.11 -7.48
C PHE A 274 19.78 -10.74 -6.19
N THR A 275 19.51 -10.13 -5.03
CA THR A 275 19.90 -10.70 -3.73
C THR A 275 19.21 -12.03 -3.44
N ASN A 276 18.05 -12.28 -4.05
CA ASN A 276 17.31 -13.55 -3.96
C ASN A 276 17.62 -14.54 -5.08
N GLY A 277 18.59 -14.26 -5.95
CA GLY A 277 19.04 -15.16 -7.02
C GLY A 277 18.27 -14.97 -8.33
N ILE A 278 18.41 -13.80 -8.95
CA ILE A 278 17.86 -13.53 -10.29
C ILE A 278 18.40 -14.52 -11.32
N ASN A 279 17.52 -15.04 -12.19
CA ASN A 279 17.95 -15.79 -13.35
C ASN A 279 18.16 -14.87 -14.58
N ARG A 280 18.86 -15.41 -15.61
CA ARG A 280 19.17 -14.66 -16.83
C ARG A 280 17.93 -14.15 -17.57
N GLN A 281 16.83 -14.93 -17.54
CA GLN A 281 15.59 -14.53 -18.21
C GLN A 281 14.94 -13.34 -17.49
N GLN A 282 14.87 -13.38 -16.15
CA GLN A 282 14.35 -12.26 -15.36
C GLN A 282 15.14 -10.96 -15.58
N ALA A 283 16.48 -11.08 -15.63
CA ALA A 283 17.33 -9.91 -15.93
C ALA A 283 17.06 -9.36 -17.32
N LYS A 284 16.90 -10.24 -18.33
CA LYS A 284 16.54 -9.84 -19.69
C LYS A 284 15.18 -9.17 -19.74
N ASP A 285 14.15 -9.73 -19.11
CA ASP A 285 12.79 -9.17 -19.09
C ASP A 285 12.78 -7.76 -18.48
N MET A 286 13.55 -7.54 -17.40
CA MET A 286 13.71 -6.21 -16.82
C MET A 286 14.37 -5.21 -17.78
N ILE A 287 15.45 -5.61 -18.46
CA ILE A 287 16.16 -4.77 -19.42
C ILE A 287 15.25 -4.42 -20.59
N ASP A 288 14.53 -5.41 -21.12
CA ASP A 288 13.66 -5.24 -22.29
C ASP A 288 12.47 -4.32 -21.92
N MET A 289 11.86 -4.50 -20.75
CA MET A 289 10.82 -3.63 -20.24
C MET A 289 11.30 -2.18 -20.13
N VAL A 290 12.47 -1.92 -19.51
CA VAL A 290 12.99 -0.56 -19.39
C VAL A 290 13.34 0.04 -20.75
N LYS A 291 13.90 -0.76 -21.69
CA LYS A 291 14.23 -0.29 -23.04
C LYS A 291 13.00 0.12 -23.84
N GLN A 292 11.86 -0.52 -23.65
CA GLN A 292 10.60 -0.17 -24.30
C GLN A 292 10.14 1.25 -23.95
N HIS A 293 10.40 1.69 -22.71
CA HIS A 293 10.01 3.02 -22.22
C HIS A 293 11.14 4.06 -22.31
N SER A 294 12.37 3.63 -22.08
CA SER A 294 13.56 4.49 -22.15
C SER A 294 14.79 3.70 -22.59
N ARG A 295 15.21 3.91 -23.84
CA ARG A 295 16.40 3.27 -24.40
C ARG A 295 17.67 3.58 -23.61
N TYR A 296 17.78 4.83 -23.12
CA TYR A 296 18.91 5.30 -22.32
C TYR A 296 19.03 4.51 -21.02
N TYR A 297 17.98 4.48 -20.20
CA TYR A 297 17.99 3.77 -18.92
C TYR A 297 18.04 2.26 -19.07
N GLY A 298 17.44 1.70 -20.13
CA GLY A 298 17.57 0.28 -20.44
C GLY A 298 18.98 -0.13 -20.80
N THR A 299 19.75 0.76 -21.46
CA THR A 299 21.18 0.52 -21.73
C THR A 299 21.99 0.56 -20.44
N ILE A 300 21.74 1.51 -19.55
CA ILE A 300 22.40 1.58 -18.23
C ILE A 300 22.12 0.30 -17.46
N LEU A 301 20.86 -0.15 -17.38
CA LEU A 301 20.50 -1.39 -16.69
C LEU A 301 21.24 -2.61 -17.27
N ALA A 302 21.36 -2.71 -18.60
CA ALA A 302 22.07 -3.79 -19.25
C ALA A 302 23.57 -3.81 -18.87
N TRP A 303 24.21 -2.65 -18.80
CA TRP A 303 25.58 -2.54 -18.33
C TRP A 303 25.75 -2.94 -16.87
N GLN A 304 24.83 -2.48 -15.97
CA GLN A 304 24.84 -2.87 -14.56
C GLN A 304 24.68 -4.38 -14.37
N VAL A 305 23.74 -5.00 -15.10
CA VAL A 305 23.54 -6.45 -15.05
C VAL A 305 24.79 -7.21 -15.48
N LYS A 306 25.44 -6.80 -16.58
CA LYS A 306 26.68 -7.40 -17.05
C LYS A 306 27.81 -7.25 -16.03
N ALA A 307 27.99 -6.03 -15.49
CA ALA A 307 29.02 -5.78 -14.48
C ALA A 307 28.81 -6.63 -13.23
N THR A 308 27.57 -6.75 -12.76
CA THR A 308 27.25 -7.54 -11.57
C THR A 308 27.51 -9.03 -11.80
N MET A 309 27.09 -9.56 -12.96
CA MET A 309 27.36 -10.96 -13.34
C MET A 309 28.87 -11.25 -13.43
N LEU A 310 29.67 -10.32 -13.95
CA LEU A 310 31.11 -10.45 -13.98
C LEU A 310 31.72 -10.48 -12.58
N LEU A 311 31.29 -9.59 -11.71
CA LEU A 311 31.74 -9.51 -10.32
C LEU A 311 31.40 -10.77 -9.51
N GLU A 312 30.27 -11.44 -9.78
CA GLU A 312 29.92 -12.72 -9.15
C GLU A 312 30.90 -13.85 -9.45
N HIS A 313 31.62 -13.79 -10.57
CA HIS A 313 32.66 -14.75 -10.91
C HIS A 313 34.00 -14.42 -10.21
N MET A 314 34.21 -13.18 -9.80
CA MET A 314 35.49 -12.69 -9.24
C MET A 314 35.45 -12.55 -7.71
N LEU A 315 34.28 -12.38 -7.11
CA LEU A 315 34.12 -12.06 -5.69
C LEU A 315 33.09 -12.98 -5.03
N PRO A 316 33.15 -13.15 -3.71
CA PRO A 316 32.09 -13.84 -2.99
C PRO A 316 30.72 -13.21 -3.31
N LYS A 317 29.73 -14.05 -3.64
CA LYS A 317 28.40 -13.61 -4.10
C LYS A 317 27.78 -12.51 -3.24
N LYS A 318 27.96 -12.61 -1.91
CA LYS A 318 27.45 -11.60 -0.96
C LYS A 318 28.07 -10.20 -1.18
N VAL A 319 29.35 -10.15 -1.55
CA VAL A 319 30.08 -8.89 -1.79
C VAL A 319 29.73 -8.35 -3.19
N ALA A 320 29.79 -9.20 -4.20
CA ALA A 320 29.45 -8.82 -5.58
C ALA A 320 28.05 -8.21 -5.71
N ARG A 321 27.10 -8.71 -4.92
CA ARG A 321 25.72 -8.27 -4.91
C ARG A 321 25.48 -6.90 -4.27
N GLN A 322 26.40 -6.44 -3.43
CA GLN A 322 26.26 -5.15 -2.74
C GLN A 322 26.92 -3.99 -3.50
N LEU A 323 28.01 -4.26 -4.23
CA LEU A 323 28.85 -3.24 -4.86
C LEU A 323 28.13 -2.29 -5.84
N PRO A 324 27.29 -2.75 -6.78
CA PRO A 324 26.65 -1.87 -7.74
C PRO A 324 25.59 -0.93 -7.17
N MET A 325 25.13 -1.21 -5.94
CA MET A 325 24.01 -0.52 -5.31
C MET A 325 24.40 0.34 -4.10
N VAL A 326 25.67 0.32 -3.70
CA VAL A 326 26.14 1.02 -2.50
C VAL A 326 25.73 2.49 -2.45
N PRO A 327 25.90 3.31 -3.49
CA PRO A 327 25.50 4.72 -3.45
C PRO A 327 24.00 4.91 -3.23
N TYR A 328 23.21 4.01 -3.80
CA TYR A 328 21.75 4.06 -3.71
C TYR A 328 21.22 3.61 -2.33
N LEU A 329 21.77 2.52 -1.78
CA LEU A 329 21.43 2.04 -0.44
C LEU A 329 21.78 3.06 0.64
N LEU A 330 22.93 3.73 0.51
CA LEU A 330 23.32 4.81 1.42
C LEU A 330 22.37 6.00 1.37
N SER A 331 21.84 6.35 0.19
CA SER A 331 20.85 7.42 0.05
C SER A 331 19.52 7.09 0.74
N LEU A 332 19.11 5.82 0.72
CA LEU A 332 17.92 5.32 1.40
C LEU A 332 18.02 5.36 2.92
N GLU A 333 19.13 4.86 3.46
CA GLU A 333 19.35 4.89 4.91
C GLU A 333 19.39 6.32 5.43
N LYS A 334 20.08 7.22 4.70
CA LYS A 334 20.12 8.64 5.02
C LYS A 334 18.71 9.24 5.08
N ARG A 335 17.84 8.86 4.13
CA ARG A 335 16.46 9.33 4.10
C ARG A 335 15.65 8.80 5.28
N LYS A 336 15.67 7.50 5.55
CA LYS A 336 14.99 6.92 6.73
C LYS A 336 15.37 7.64 8.01
N LYS A 337 16.67 7.84 8.23
CA LYS A 337 17.20 8.60 9.38
C LYS A 337 16.71 10.05 9.42
N THR A 338 16.52 10.69 8.26
CA THR A 338 16.03 12.07 8.19
C THR A 338 14.55 12.14 8.55
N ILE A 339 13.74 11.17 8.10
CA ILE A 339 12.32 11.06 8.45
C ILE A 339 12.16 10.79 9.94
N CYS A 340 12.86 9.80 10.47
CA CYS A 340 12.79 9.45 11.89
C CYS A 340 13.17 10.64 12.80
N LYS A 341 14.08 11.53 12.36
CA LYS A 341 14.42 12.77 13.09
C LYS A 341 13.32 13.83 13.04
N LYS A 342 12.47 13.82 12.02
CA LYS A 342 11.33 14.74 11.89
C LYS A 342 10.11 14.30 12.69
N ILE A 343 10.00 13.00 12.99
CA ILE A 343 8.98 12.46 13.88
C ILE A 343 9.34 12.95 15.30
N LYS A 344 8.77 14.07 15.71
CA LYS A 344 8.92 14.55 17.10
C LYS A 344 8.21 13.56 18.01
N PRO A 345 8.80 13.21 19.18
CA PRO A 345 8.05 12.54 20.23
C PRO A 345 6.80 13.41 20.51
N LEU A 346 5.64 12.78 20.52
CA LEU A 346 4.42 13.43 20.97
C LEU A 346 4.60 13.68 22.48
N ALA A 347 4.61 14.94 22.86
CA ALA A 347 4.63 15.35 24.26
C ALA A 347 3.34 14.95 24.98
#